data_e5132212457a531d21638cdc1b485291
#
_entry.id   e5132212457a531d21638cdc1b485291
#
_cell.length_a   1.000
_cell.length_b   1.000
_cell.length_c   1.000
_cell.angle_alpha   90.00
_cell.angle_beta   90.00
_cell.angle_gamma   90.00
#
_symmetry.space_group_name_H-M   'P 1'
#
loop_
_entity.id
_entity.type
_entity.pdbx_description
1 polymer ?
#
loop_
_entity_poly.entity_id
_entity_poly.type
_entity_poly.pdbx_seq_one_letter_code
_entity_poly.pdbx_strand_id
1 'polypeptide(L)'
;KMTRFIMSLEEAVDLVLFAFEHGKNGDILVQKAPACTIQTQAEAVVELFKHQYGEALNSSNSSNSLNSAEPEIRVIGIRHGEKMYETLLTKEEAAKAIDMGNFYAVPADNRDLNYDKYFKEGDTKRALIEEFNSNNTRILNLEETKEKIASLQYIQNALNGIPNLV
;
A
#
# COMPACT_ATOMS: atom_id res chain seq x y z
N LYS A 1 -14.60 6.17 2.72
CA LYS A 1 -13.14 6.43 2.73
C LYS A 1 -12.46 5.18 2.20
N MET A 2 -11.91 5.29 1.01
CA MET A 2 -11.22 4.17 0.36
C MET A 2 -9.75 4.18 0.80
N THR A 3 -9.21 3.04 1.23
CA THR A 3 -7.81 2.89 1.63
C THR A 3 -7.05 1.97 0.68
N ARG A 4 -5.74 2.21 0.55
CA ARG A 4 -4.82 1.36 -0.21
C ARG A 4 -3.51 1.21 0.55
N PHE A 5 -2.90 0.04 0.46
CA PHE A 5 -1.55 -0.16 0.95
C PHE A 5 -0.56 0.67 0.14
N ILE A 6 0.48 1.16 0.81
CA ILE A 6 1.59 1.85 0.17
C ILE A 6 2.87 1.05 0.42
N MET A 7 3.48 0.61 -0.67
CA MET A 7 4.74 -0.12 -0.67
C MET A 7 5.58 0.35 -1.86
N SER A 8 6.86 0.62 -1.64
CA SER A 8 7.79 0.95 -2.73
C SER A 8 8.25 -0.31 -3.46
N LEU A 9 8.89 -0.12 -4.61
CA LEU A 9 9.48 -1.23 -5.36
C LEU A 9 10.63 -1.88 -4.57
N GLU A 10 11.43 -1.07 -3.89
CA GLU A 10 12.53 -1.52 -3.02
C GLU A 10 11.99 -2.41 -1.88
N GLU A 11 10.93 -1.97 -1.21
CA GLU A 11 10.27 -2.77 -0.16
C GLU A 11 9.70 -4.09 -0.72
N ALA A 12 9.20 -4.09 -1.95
CA ALA A 12 8.75 -5.31 -2.61
C ALA A 12 9.92 -6.28 -2.89
N VAL A 13 11.09 -5.76 -3.29
CA VAL A 13 12.32 -6.54 -3.45
C VAL A 13 12.79 -7.09 -2.10
N ASP A 14 12.77 -6.28 -1.04
CA ASP A 14 13.13 -6.70 0.31
C ASP A 14 12.25 -7.85 0.80
N LEU A 15 10.94 -7.83 0.50
CA LEU A 15 10.04 -8.96 0.79
C LEU A 15 10.49 -10.24 0.09
N VAL A 16 10.90 -10.14 -1.18
CA VAL A 16 11.38 -11.30 -1.95
C VAL A 16 12.70 -11.83 -1.36
N LEU A 17 13.64 -10.96 -1.03
CA LEU A 17 14.90 -11.35 -0.39
C LEU A 17 14.66 -12.00 0.97
N PHE A 18 13.76 -11.43 1.78
CA PHE A 18 13.34 -12.00 3.04
C PHE A 18 12.74 -13.40 2.87
N ALA A 19 11.92 -13.58 1.81
CA ALA A 19 11.33 -14.88 1.52
C ALA A 19 12.38 -15.95 1.15
N PHE A 20 13.44 -15.58 0.41
CA PHE A 20 14.56 -16.48 0.11
C PHE A 20 15.35 -16.88 1.35
N GLU A 21 15.51 -15.98 2.31
CA GLU A 21 16.29 -16.24 3.52
C GLU A 21 15.50 -17.03 4.58
N HIS A 22 14.22 -16.74 4.74
CA HIS A 22 13.42 -17.21 5.87
C HIS A 22 12.23 -18.09 5.50
N GLY A 23 11.81 -18.10 4.24
CA GLY A 23 10.66 -18.86 3.77
C GLY A 23 10.95 -20.36 3.66
N LYS A 24 9.93 -21.16 3.89
CA LYS A 24 9.92 -22.59 3.63
C LYS A 24 9.07 -22.90 2.40
N ASN A 25 9.27 -24.05 1.81
CA ASN A 25 8.50 -24.46 0.64
C ASN A 25 6.98 -24.45 0.94
N GLY A 26 6.25 -23.68 0.13
CA GLY A 26 4.80 -23.50 0.27
C GLY A 26 4.34 -22.42 1.23
N ASP A 27 5.26 -21.69 1.90
CA ASP A 27 4.91 -20.52 2.71
C ASP A 27 4.48 -19.36 1.83
N ILE A 28 3.55 -18.55 2.35
CA ILE A 28 3.18 -17.26 1.79
C ILE A 28 3.72 -16.18 2.73
N LEU A 29 4.57 -15.30 2.21
CA LEU A 29 5.14 -14.17 2.95
C LEU A 29 4.35 -12.90 2.63
N VAL A 30 3.95 -12.17 3.65
CA VAL A 30 3.15 -10.94 3.54
C VAL A 30 3.81 -9.82 4.32
N GLN A 31 4.07 -8.70 3.66
CA GLN A 31 4.61 -7.52 4.32
C GLN A 31 3.52 -6.78 5.10
N LYS A 32 3.86 -6.30 6.30
CA LYS A 32 3.01 -5.40 7.08
C LYS A 32 3.11 -3.97 6.55
N ALA A 33 2.69 -3.79 5.29
CA ALA A 33 2.72 -2.48 4.65
C ALA A 33 1.75 -1.50 5.34
N PRO A 34 2.13 -0.22 5.50
CA PRO A 34 1.19 0.81 5.90
C PRO A 34 0.21 1.13 4.78
N ALA A 35 -0.86 1.84 5.10
CA ALA A 35 -1.85 2.28 4.13
C ALA A 35 -2.15 3.77 4.29
N CYS A 36 -2.77 4.37 3.29
CA CYS A 36 -3.39 5.68 3.40
C CYS A 36 -4.74 5.71 2.69
N THR A 37 -5.50 6.80 2.88
CA THR A 37 -6.70 7.01 2.07
C THR A 37 -6.29 7.52 0.67
N ILE A 38 -7.08 7.19 -0.34
CA ILE A 38 -6.88 7.72 -1.71
C ILE A 38 -6.88 9.25 -1.71
N GLN A 39 -7.71 9.88 -0.86
CA GLN A 39 -7.72 11.32 -0.69
C GLN A 39 -6.37 11.83 -0.17
N THR A 40 -5.85 11.26 0.92
CA THR A 40 -4.54 11.64 1.50
C THR A 40 -3.42 11.47 0.48
N GLN A 41 -3.45 10.39 -0.31
CA GLN A 41 -2.46 10.17 -1.36
C GLN A 41 -2.52 11.24 -2.45
N ALA A 42 -3.73 11.62 -2.90
CA ALA A 42 -3.91 12.66 -3.91
C ALA A 42 -3.45 14.03 -3.39
N GLU A 43 -3.83 14.39 -2.15
CA GLU A 43 -3.40 15.61 -1.49
C GLU A 43 -1.86 15.66 -1.35
N ALA A 44 -1.23 14.57 -0.94
CA ALA A 44 0.23 14.46 -0.83
C ALA A 44 0.94 14.73 -2.17
N VAL A 45 0.43 14.16 -3.27
CA VAL A 45 0.99 14.39 -4.60
C VAL A 45 0.81 15.85 -5.03
N VAL A 46 -0.38 16.42 -4.84
CA VAL A 46 -0.64 17.83 -5.18
C VAL A 46 0.31 18.75 -4.42
N GLU A 47 0.47 18.55 -3.11
CA GLU A 47 1.37 19.36 -2.30
C GLU A 47 2.84 19.22 -2.70
N LEU A 48 3.33 18.01 -3.00
CA LEU A 48 4.71 17.79 -3.42
C LEU A 48 5.05 18.54 -4.72
N PHE A 49 4.11 18.61 -5.66
CA PHE A 49 4.33 19.24 -6.96
C PHE A 49 3.87 20.70 -7.05
N LYS A 50 3.32 21.26 -5.98
CA LYS A 50 2.75 22.63 -5.96
C LYS A 50 3.74 23.70 -6.43
N HIS A 51 5.01 23.61 -6.04
CA HIS A 51 6.04 24.58 -6.43
C HIS A 51 6.36 24.51 -7.92
N GLN A 52 6.43 23.31 -8.50
CA GLN A 52 6.73 23.14 -9.93
C GLN A 52 5.62 23.72 -10.83
N TYR A 53 4.37 23.58 -10.41
CA TYR A 53 3.25 24.20 -11.13
C TYR A 53 3.30 25.73 -11.02
N GLY A 54 3.66 26.29 -9.86
CA GLY A 54 3.83 27.73 -9.69
C GLY A 54 4.96 28.35 -10.53
N GLU A 55 6.10 27.68 -10.65
CA GLU A 55 7.23 28.14 -11.47
C GLU A 55 6.96 28.02 -12.98
N ALA A 56 6.28 26.97 -13.42
CA ALA A 56 5.86 26.82 -14.81
C ALA A 56 4.91 27.95 -15.24
N LEU A 57 4.10 28.48 -14.32
CA LEU A 57 3.22 29.62 -14.53
C LEU A 57 3.98 30.94 -14.70
N ASN A 58 5.07 31.11 -13.95
CA ASN A 58 5.87 32.33 -13.97
C ASN A 58 6.84 32.44 -15.16
N SER A 59 7.22 31.29 -15.75
CA SER A 59 8.18 31.21 -16.87
C SER A 59 7.54 31.35 -18.26
N SER A 60 6.22 31.20 -18.37
CA SER A 60 5.53 31.42 -19.66
C SER A 60 5.12 32.88 -19.83
N ASN A 61 6.04 33.67 -20.35
CA ASN A 61 5.77 35.03 -20.91
C ASN A 61 4.89 34.96 -22.19
N SER A 62 3.96 34.08 -22.26
CA SER A 62 3.04 33.92 -23.39
C SER A 62 1.66 34.43 -22.98
N SER A 63 1.24 35.49 -23.65
CA SER A 63 -0.02 36.23 -23.48
C SER A 63 -1.31 35.45 -23.73
N ASN A 64 -1.27 34.13 -23.67
CA ASN A 64 -2.43 33.27 -23.70
C ASN A 64 -2.66 32.66 -22.30
N SER A 65 -3.27 33.44 -21.43
CA SER A 65 -3.74 33.04 -20.12
C SER A 65 -4.97 32.14 -20.21
N LEU A 66 -4.78 30.92 -20.72
CA LEU A 66 -5.80 29.86 -20.62
C LEU A 66 -5.17 28.71 -19.84
N ASN A 67 -5.61 28.58 -18.57
CA ASN A 67 -5.41 27.43 -17.67
C ASN A 67 -4.11 27.36 -16.86
N SER A 68 -3.83 28.40 -16.09
CA SER A 68 -2.96 28.32 -14.90
C SER A 68 -3.74 27.83 -13.68
N ALA A 69 -4.58 26.80 -13.83
CA ALA A 69 -5.32 26.24 -12.72
C ALA A 69 -4.39 25.35 -11.88
N GLU A 70 -4.33 25.61 -10.57
CA GLU A 70 -3.75 24.64 -9.62
C GLU A 70 -4.40 23.26 -9.86
N PRO A 71 -3.64 22.15 -9.70
CA PRO A 71 -4.19 20.82 -9.91
C PRO A 71 -5.36 20.59 -8.95
N GLU A 72 -6.55 20.34 -9.51
CA GLU A 72 -7.78 20.11 -8.76
C GLU A 72 -8.00 18.62 -8.54
N ILE A 73 -8.28 18.23 -7.29
CA ILE A 73 -8.68 16.87 -6.95
C ILE A 73 -10.18 16.73 -7.21
N ARG A 74 -10.53 15.98 -8.26
CA ARG A 74 -11.92 15.69 -8.61
C ARG A 74 -12.37 14.34 -8.06
N VAL A 75 -13.37 14.36 -7.18
CA VAL A 75 -14.00 13.14 -6.65
C VAL A 75 -14.98 12.60 -7.69
N ILE A 76 -14.69 11.42 -8.24
CA ILE A 76 -15.53 10.76 -9.27
C ILE A 76 -16.45 9.68 -8.69
N GLY A 77 -16.38 9.40 -7.38
CA GLY A 77 -17.13 8.35 -6.71
C GLY A 77 -16.51 6.96 -6.90
N ILE A 78 -17.23 5.93 -6.48
CA ILE A 78 -16.81 4.52 -6.54
C ILE A 78 -17.31 3.92 -7.85
N ARG A 79 -16.42 3.29 -8.62
CA ARG A 79 -16.75 2.56 -9.84
C ARG A 79 -17.26 1.15 -9.51
N HIS A 80 -17.95 0.55 -10.45
CA HIS A 80 -18.39 -0.83 -10.32
C HIS A 80 -17.19 -1.78 -10.15
N GLY A 81 -17.22 -2.62 -9.11
CA GLY A 81 -16.15 -3.57 -8.79
C GLY A 81 -14.99 -3.01 -7.96
N GLU A 82 -14.96 -1.70 -7.65
CA GLU A 82 -13.95 -1.14 -6.74
C GLU A 82 -14.22 -1.53 -5.29
N LYS A 83 -13.17 -1.97 -4.60
CA LYS A 83 -13.21 -2.28 -3.17
C LYS A 83 -12.87 -1.04 -2.34
N MET A 84 -13.50 -0.92 -1.17
CA MET A 84 -13.19 0.15 -0.21
C MET A 84 -11.82 -0.02 0.43
N TYR A 85 -11.33 -1.25 0.56
CA TYR A 85 -10.02 -1.61 1.10
C TYR A 85 -9.52 -2.89 0.43
N GLU A 86 -8.22 -3.13 0.51
CA GLU A 86 -7.56 -4.34 0.00
C GLU A 86 -7.19 -5.25 1.15
N THR A 87 -7.36 -6.56 0.97
CA THR A 87 -7.04 -7.60 1.96
C THR A 87 -5.76 -8.33 1.55
N LEU A 88 -4.79 -8.41 2.44
CA LEU A 88 -3.54 -9.17 2.26
C LEU A 88 -3.57 -10.53 2.94
N LEU A 89 -4.29 -10.67 4.07
CA LEU A 89 -4.55 -11.95 4.72
C LEU A 89 -6.03 -12.09 5.01
N THR A 90 -6.62 -13.19 4.59
CA THR A 90 -7.95 -13.59 5.02
C THR A 90 -7.95 -13.96 6.51
N LYS A 91 -9.13 -14.10 7.12
CA LYS A 91 -9.23 -14.56 8.53
C LYS A 91 -8.57 -15.91 8.75
N GLU A 92 -8.74 -16.84 7.81
CA GLU A 92 -8.17 -18.18 7.87
C GLU A 92 -6.65 -18.15 7.78
N GLU A 93 -6.10 -17.33 6.92
CA GLU A 93 -4.66 -17.12 6.77
C GLU A 93 -4.08 -16.41 8.00
N ALA A 94 -4.72 -15.33 8.47
CA ALA A 94 -4.32 -14.60 9.66
C ALA A 94 -4.30 -15.49 10.92
N ALA A 95 -5.24 -16.44 11.02
CA ALA A 95 -5.29 -17.42 12.12
C ALA A 95 -4.11 -18.40 12.16
N LYS A 96 -3.41 -18.57 11.03
CA LYS A 96 -2.23 -19.44 10.90
C LYS A 96 -0.94 -18.66 10.76
N ALA A 97 -1.04 -17.34 10.53
CA ALA A 97 0.10 -16.48 10.27
C ALA A 97 1.04 -16.42 11.48
N ILE A 98 2.32 -16.55 11.22
CA ILE A 98 3.40 -16.38 12.18
C ILE A 98 3.89 -14.94 12.03
N ASP A 99 3.92 -14.21 13.13
CA ASP A 99 4.48 -12.86 13.17
C ASP A 99 6.01 -12.91 13.14
N MET A 100 6.61 -12.34 12.10
CA MET A 100 8.06 -12.26 11.89
C MET A 100 8.56 -10.80 11.92
N GLY A 101 7.94 -9.94 12.73
CA GLY A 101 8.29 -8.52 12.81
C GLY A 101 7.61 -7.71 11.72
N ASN A 102 8.34 -7.32 10.67
CA ASN A 102 7.78 -6.56 9.55
C ASN A 102 6.99 -7.39 8.54
N PHE A 103 6.97 -8.71 8.72
CA PHE A 103 6.34 -9.66 7.82
C PHE A 103 5.45 -10.64 8.58
N TYR A 104 4.48 -11.21 7.88
CA TYR A 104 3.77 -12.41 8.28
C TYR A 104 4.22 -13.56 7.39
N ALA A 105 4.38 -14.75 7.97
CA ALA A 105 4.53 -16.01 7.25
C ALA A 105 3.29 -16.86 7.45
N VAL A 106 2.60 -17.22 6.39
CA VAL A 106 1.49 -18.18 6.41
C VAL A 106 2.05 -19.53 5.98
N PRO A 107 2.16 -20.52 6.89
CA PRO A 107 2.69 -21.82 6.55
C PRO A 107 1.82 -22.56 5.54
N ALA A 108 2.46 -23.39 4.72
CA ALA A 108 1.75 -24.30 3.82
C ALA A 108 0.72 -25.15 4.58
N ASP A 109 -0.40 -25.41 3.95
CA ASP A 109 -1.43 -26.27 4.51
C ASP A 109 -1.03 -27.75 4.31
N ASN A 110 -0.44 -28.35 5.33
CA ASN A 110 -0.02 -29.75 5.35
C ASN A 110 -1.08 -30.68 5.94
N ARG A 111 -2.35 -30.26 6.00
CA ARG A 111 -3.43 -31.10 6.53
C ARG A 111 -3.72 -32.24 5.56
N ASP A 112 -3.63 -33.45 6.06
CA ASP A 112 -4.14 -34.66 5.38
C ASP A 112 -5.67 -34.59 5.23
N LEU A 113 -6.20 -35.23 4.19
CA LEU A 113 -7.65 -35.38 3.94
C LEU A 113 -8.40 -36.12 5.05
N ASN A 114 -7.73 -36.52 6.12
CA ASN A 114 -8.32 -37.22 7.27
C ASN A 114 -8.98 -36.18 8.20
N TYR A 115 -10.23 -35.87 7.92
CA TYR A 115 -11.05 -34.92 8.65
C TYR A 115 -11.31 -35.27 10.12
N ASP A 116 -11.19 -36.52 10.52
CA ASP A 116 -11.51 -37.01 11.88
C ASP A 116 -10.64 -36.40 12.99
N LYS A 117 -9.46 -35.90 12.64
CA LYS A 117 -8.56 -35.19 13.59
C LYS A 117 -8.94 -33.76 13.88
N TYR A 118 -9.86 -33.15 13.11
CA TYR A 118 -10.14 -31.73 13.15
C TYR A 118 -11.50 -31.38 13.77
N PHE A 119 -12.29 -32.35 14.17
CA PHE A 119 -13.55 -32.17 14.88
C PHE A 119 -13.39 -31.94 16.40
N LYS A 120 -12.18 -31.68 16.89
CA LYS A 120 -11.97 -31.29 18.28
C LYS A 120 -12.24 -29.80 18.44
N GLU A 121 -12.94 -29.49 19.53
CA GLU A 121 -13.38 -28.21 20.08
C GLU A 121 -12.83 -26.97 19.37
N GLY A 122 -13.75 -26.11 18.85
CA GLY A 122 -13.38 -24.86 18.19
C GLY A 122 -12.54 -23.98 19.10
N ASP A 123 -11.41 -23.47 18.59
CA ASP A 123 -10.58 -22.52 19.30
C ASP A 123 -11.29 -21.16 19.32
N THR A 124 -11.79 -20.77 20.49
CA THR A 124 -12.48 -19.49 20.70
C THR A 124 -11.61 -18.29 20.40
N LYS A 125 -10.27 -18.42 20.47
CA LYS A 125 -9.33 -17.36 20.09
C LYS A 125 -9.34 -17.09 18.59
N ARG A 126 -9.58 -18.12 17.75
CA ARG A 126 -9.69 -17.95 16.29
C ARG A 126 -10.90 -17.15 15.85
N ALA A 127 -11.98 -17.16 16.64
CA ALA A 127 -13.18 -16.37 16.35
C ALA A 127 -12.95 -14.85 16.45
N LEU A 128 -11.91 -14.42 17.16
CA LEU A 128 -11.54 -13.01 17.37
C LEU A 128 -10.49 -12.50 16.38
N ILE A 129 -9.95 -13.35 15.52
CA ILE A 129 -8.94 -12.97 14.54
C ILE A 129 -9.64 -12.26 13.38
N GLU A 130 -9.16 -11.07 13.08
CA GLU A 130 -9.59 -10.29 11.92
C GLU A 130 -8.67 -10.53 10.73
N GLU A 131 -9.17 -10.28 9.54
CA GLU A 131 -8.34 -10.22 8.32
C GLU A 131 -7.33 -9.08 8.41
N PHE A 132 -6.20 -9.17 7.71
CA PHE A 132 -5.25 -8.08 7.57
C PHE A 132 -5.52 -7.33 6.28
N ASN A 133 -5.99 -6.10 6.39
CA ASN A 133 -6.41 -5.28 5.26
C ASN A 133 -5.93 -3.83 5.39
N SER A 134 -6.06 -3.05 4.31
CA SER A 134 -5.61 -1.66 4.26
C SER A 134 -6.39 -0.70 5.16
N ASN A 135 -7.46 -1.15 5.82
CA ASN A 135 -8.24 -0.32 6.74
C ASN A 135 -7.85 -0.56 8.21
N ASN A 136 -7.18 -1.68 8.53
CA ASN A 136 -6.75 -2.03 9.89
C ASN A 136 -5.24 -2.15 10.08
N THR A 137 -4.44 -1.74 9.10
CA THR A 137 -3.00 -1.54 9.23
C THR A 137 -2.67 -0.13 9.74
N ARG A 138 -1.37 0.19 9.89
CA ARG A 138 -0.93 1.56 10.18
C ARG A 138 -1.38 2.51 9.09
N ILE A 139 -2.22 3.47 9.43
CA ILE A 139 -2.70 4.49 8.48
C ILE A 139 -1.77 5.69 8.55
N LEU A 140 -1.17 6.03 7.41
CA LEU A 140 -0.30 7.20 7.27
C LEU A 140 -1.14 8.47 7.19
N ASN A 141 -0.69 9.52 7.88
CA ASN A 141 -1.22 10.87 7.72
C ASN A 141 -0.64 11.54 6.46
N LEU A 142 -1.01 12.81 6.21
CA LEU A 142 -0.59 13.53 5.02
C LEU A 142 0.94 13.69 4.94
N GLU A 143 1.59 14.10 6.03
CA GLU A 143 3.04 14.32 6.07
C GLU A 143 3.81 13.00 5.89
N GLU A 144 3.43 11.96 6.60
CA GLU A 144 4.03 10.62 6.44
C GLU A 144 3.86 10.08 5.01
N THR A 145 2.71 10.35 4.39
CA THR A 145 2.44 9.95 2.99
C THR A 145 3.32 10.74 2.02
N LYS A 146 3.48 12.06 2.24
CA LYS A 146 4.38 12.91 1.45
C LYS A 146 5.82 12.43 1.56
N GLU A 147 6.32 12.18 2.78
CA GLU A 147 7.66 11.67 3.01
C GLU A 147 7.90 10.35 2.27
N LYS A 148 6.95 9.41 2.37
CA LYS A 148 7.05 8.12 1.70
C LYS A 148 7.01 8.25 0.17
N ILE A 149 6.17 9.10 -0.39
CA ILE A 149 6.14 9.36 -1.85
C ILE A 149 7.41 10.08 -2.29
N ALA A 150 7.86 11.10 -1.55
CA ALA A 150 9.07 11.87 -1.86
C ALA A 150 10.35 11.03 -1.77
N SER A 151 10.37 9.93 -1.00
CA SER A 151 11.52 9.04 -0.93
C SER A 151 11.77 8.23 -2.21
N LEU A 152 10.77 8.11 -3.09
CA LEU A 152 10.90 7.36 -4.34
C LEU A 152 11.81 8.10 -5.33
N GLN A 153 12.83 7.42 -5.87
CA GLN A 153 13.79 8.00 -6.81
C GLN A 153 13.10 8.62 -8.03
N TYR A 154 12.05 7.98 -8.53
CA TYR A 154 11.24 8.50 -9.64
C TYR A 154 10.63 9.87 -9.33
N ILE A 155 10.11 10.03 -8.12
CA ILE A 155 9.51 11.29 -7.66
C ILE A 155 10.59 12.36 -7.43
N GLN A 156 11.72 11.99 -6.83
CA GLN A 156 12.87 12.90 -6.65
C GLN A 156 13.38 13.42 -8.00
N ASN A 157 13.52 12.54 -8.99
CA ASN A 157 13.89 12.95 -10.33
C ASN A 157 12.89 13.94 -10.91
N ALA A 158 11.59 13.64 -10.80
CA ALA A 158 10.53 14.52 -11.29
C ALA A 158 10.55 15.89 -10.59
N LEU A 159 10.74 15.91 -9.25
CA LEU A 159 10.84 17.16 -8.48
C LEU A 159 12.07 18.01 -8.85
N ASN A 160 13.16 17.39 -9.27
CA ASN A 160 14.40 18.05 -9.69
C ASN A 160 14.45 18.34 -11.20
N GLY A 161 13.39 18.07 -11.94
CA GLY A 161 13.35 18.26 -13.40
C GLY A 161 14.26 17.30 -14.18
N ILE A 162 14.67 16.19 -13.56
CA ILE A 162 15.51 15.17 -14.19
C ILE A 162 14.59 14.18 -14.94
N PRO A 163 14.82 13.96 -16.26
CA PRO A 163 14.03 12.97 -17.00
C PRO A 163 14.15 11.58 -16.37
N ASN A 164 13.01 10.94 -16.10
CA ASN A 164 13.01 9.53 -15.73
C ASN A 164 13.25 8.73 -17.02
N LEU A 165 14.36 8.01 -17.08
CA LEU A 165 14.61 7.04 -18.15
C LEU A 165 13.61 5.89 -17.97
N VAL A 166 12.79 5.68 -18.98
CA VAL A 166 11.82 4.55 -19.08
C VAL A 166 12.55 3.32 -19.60
#